data_11d6ead2ed4af8a263c880b185e346b1
#
_entry.id   11d6ead2ed4af8a263c880b185e346b1
#
_cell.length_a   1.000
_cell.length_b   1.000
_cell.length_c   1.000
_cell.angle_alpha   90.00
_cell.angle_beta   90.00
_cell.angle_gamma   90.00
#
_symmetry.space_group_name_H-M   'P 1'
#
loop_
_entity.id
_entity.type
_entity.pdbx_description
1 polymer ?
#
loop_
_entity_poly.entity_id
_entity_poly.type
_entity_poly.pdbx_seq_one_letter_code
_entity_poly.pdbx_strand_id
1 'polypeptide(L)'
;MALYPVYHTYCSADFLRNTLAGSAYSSGWTQDADTILAMIERASRMVDSYVGDQTFGPTTETRLYDLGGSEPWYMGNGSLRSDPRPTRSNALSLQTYDYRASVVPLDRWLVSATTVTAYADTARTTNSVLVEGIADDYLLEPYNTSPKWRLKLNEDSTLALGAGQQVLSILGTWGWQNVTTPASTLSAAITTTTATTLTVVAVGNHGAGTTIVVDSEQMYCTSHNATTLTVRRGVNGTTAATHLSAAAVSIVEYPSDVKMATADLARMQYRDRDMGVVDTIGGGQGAITRSSSEMRSTLSTLDHYRVARDCAGLVF
;
A
#
# COMPACT_ATOMS: atom_id res chain seq x y z
N MET A 1 17.87 -1.80 -4.25
CA MET A 1 16.75 -1.55 -3.31
C MET A 1 16.05 -2.88 -3.07
N ALA A 2 16.13 -3.42 -1.87
CA ALA A 2 15.44 -4.68 -1.56
C ALA A 2 13.93 -4.38 -1.53
N LEU A 3 13.20 -4.94 -2.47
CA LEU A 3 11.74 -4.93 -2.41
C LEU A 3 11.36 -5.82 -1.22
N TYR A 4 11.02 -5.22 -0.09
CA TYR A 4 10.44 -5.96 1.01
C TYR A 4 9.11 -6.55 0.53
N PRO A 5 8.90 -7.86 0.71
CA PRO A 5 7.62 -8.44 0.37
C PRO A 5 6.53 -7.77 1.22
N VAL A 6 5.51 -7.24 0.56
CA VAL A 6 4.37 -6.62 1.22
C VAL A 6 3.44 -7.73 1.69
N TYR A 7 3.25 -7.83 3.01
CA TYR A 7 2.37 -8.81 3.66
C TYR A 7 1.05 -8.17 4.07
N HIS A 8 0.36 -7.57 3.09
CA HIS A 8 -1.01 -7.10 3.24
C HIS A 8 -1.91 -7.89 2.30
N THR A 9 -2.81 -8.66 2.86
CA THR A 9 -3.97 -9.18 2.14
C THR A 9 -5.20 -8.45 2.64
N TYR A 10 -6.07 -8.08 1.72
CA TYR A 10 -7.17 -7.16 2.03
C TYR A 10 -8.42 -7.86 2.55
N CYS A 11 -8.47 -9.19 2.47
CA CYS A 11 -9.45 -9.99 3.20
C CYS A 11 -8.78 -11.23 3.81
N SER A 12 -9.39 -11.77 4.87
CA SER A 12 -8.94 -13.02 5.47
C SER A 12 -9.61 -14.24 4.81
N ALA A 13 -9.04 -15.42 5.02
CA ALA A 13 -9.64 -16.67 4.57
C ALA A 13 -11.04 -16.89 5.20
N ASP A 14 -11.22 -16.48 6.46
CA ASP A 14 -12.52 -16.60 7.13
C ASP A 14 -13.56 -15.62 6.57
N PHE A 15 -13.14 -14.39 6.22
CA PHE A 15 -14.02 -13.44 5.53
C PHE A 15 -14.48 -14.01 4.19
N LEU A 16 -13.56 -14.57 3.41
CA LEU A 16 -13.90 -15.18 2.12
C LEU A 16 -14.81 -16.39 2.30
N ARG A 17 -14.59 -17.25 3.31
CA ARG A 17 -15.49 -18.36 3.64
C ARG A 17 -16.89 -17.88 3.97
N ASN A 18 -17.02 -16.85 4.79
CA ASN A 18 -18.32 -16.31 5.17
C ASN A 18 -19.09 -15.73 3.98
N THR A 19 -18.40 -15.10 3.02
CA THR A 19 -19.03 -14.60 1.79
C THR A 19 -19.48 -15.73 0.86
N LEU A 20 -18.88 -16.90 0.98
CA LEU A 20 -19.22 -18.10 0.21
C LEU A 20 -20.13 -19.07 0.99
N ALA A 21 -20.47 -18.77 2.25
CA ALA A 21 -21.35 -19.61 3.06
C ALA A 21 -22.71 -19.79 2.34
N GLY A 22 -23.13 -21.05 2.16
CA GLY A 22 -24.32 -21.41 1.38
C GLY A 22 -24.06 -21.74 -0.10
N SER A 23 -22.85 -21.57 -0.62
CA SER A 23 -22.48 -22.06 -1.94
C SER A 23 -22.06 -23.54 -1.88
N ALA A 24 -22.17 -24.25 -3.02
CA ALA A 24 -21.72 -25.64 -3.15
C ALA A 24 -20.21 -25.85 -2.85
N TYR A 25 -19.48 -24.78 -2.70
CA TYR A 25 -18.03 -24.75 -2.49
C TYR A 25 -17.60 -24.77 -1.01
N SER A 26 -18.53 -24.75 -0.07
CA SER A 26 -18.20 -24.62 1.37
C SER A 26 -17.51 -25.83 1.99
N SER A 27 -17.59 -27.02 1.38
CA SER A 27 -17.09 -28.27 1.97
C SER A 27 -15.62 -28.59 1.70
N GLY A 28 -14.98 -27.96 0.70
CA GLY A 28 -13.57 -28.23 0.32
C GLY A 28 -12.53 -27.36 1.04
N TRP A 29 -12.95 -26.38 1.79
CA TRP A 29 -12.10 -25.29 2.29
C TRP A 29 -11.05 -25.67 3.31
N THR A 30 -11.26 -26.72 4.10
CA THR A 30 -10.30 -27.17 5.12
C THR A 30 -9.09 -27.87 4.53
N GLN A 31 -9.23 -28.43 3.33
CA GLN A 31 -8.16 -29.16 2.64
C GLN A 31 -7.28 -28.24 1.77
N ASP A 32 -7.76 -27.04 1.45
CA ASP A 32 -7.13 -26.11 0.50
C ASP A 32 -6.69 -24.79 1.14
N ALA A 33 -6.46 -24.74 2.45
CA ALA A 33 -6.16 -23.50 3.18
C ALA A 33 -5.01 -22.68 2.58
N ASP A 34 -3.92 -23.36 2.19
CA ASP A 34 -2.75 -22.70 1.59
C ASP A 34 -3.08 -22.16 0.19
N THR A 35 -3.86 -22.90 -0.59
CA THR A 35 -4.29 -22.47 -1.92
C THR A 35 -5.19 -21.23 -1.84
N ILE A 36 -6.11 -21.21 -0.88
CA ILE A 36 -7.01 -20.09 -0.63
C ILE A 36 -6.21 -18.86 -0.23
N LEU A 37 -5.26 -19.03 0.69
CA LEU A 37 -4.38 -17.91 1.10
C LEU A 37 -3.61 -17.36 -0.09
N ALA A 38 -3.03 -18.22 -0.93
CA ALA A 38 -2.33 -17.80 -2.14
C ALA A 38 -3.24 -17.06 -3.14
N MET A 39 -4.51 -17.46 -3.26
CA MET A 39 -5.49 -16.76 -4.11
C MET A 39 -5.83 -15.37 -3.55
N ILE A 40 -6.01 -15.25 -2.24
CA ILE A 40 -6.25 -13.96 -1.59
C ILE A 40 -5.03 -13.04 -1.75
N GLU A 41 -3.83 -13.57 -1.55
CA GLU A 41 -2.58 -12.82 -1.76
C GLU A 41 -2.47 -12.31 -3.21
N ARG A 42 -2.74 -13.19 -4.18
CA ARG A 42 -2.76 -12.82 -5.60
C ARG A 42 -3.83 -11.77 -5.90
N ALA A 43 -5.04 -11.94 -5.39
CA ALA A 43 -6.13 -10.98 -5.58
C ALA A 43 -5.76 -9.59 -5.00
N SER A 44 -5.14 -9.55 -3.83
CA SER A 44 -4.65 -8.30 -3.23
C SER A 44 -3.60 -7.62 -4.11
N ARG A 45 -2.66 -8.37 -4.69
CA ARG A 45 -1.66 -7.80 -5.62
C ARG A 45 -2.29 -7.31 -6.93
N MET A 46 -3.38 -7.95 -7.38
CA MET A 46 -4.14 -7.45 -8.54
C MET A 46 -4.81 -6.11 -8.23
N VAL A 47 -5.35 -5.95 -7.03
CA VAL A 47 -5.90 -4.67 -6.56
C VAL A 47 -4.82 -3.60 -6.51
N ASP A 48 -3.65 -3.88 -5.90
CA ASP A 48 -2.53 -2.94 -5.85
C ASP A 48 -2.10 -2.47 -7.24
N SER A 49 -1.93 -3.43 -8.16
CA SER A 49 -1.52 -3.11 -9.53
C SER A 49 -2.58 -2.28 -10.26
N TYR A 50 -3.86 -2.53 -10.00
CA TYR A 50 -4.95 -1.78 -10.60
C TYR A 50 -4.98 -0.30 -10.15
N VAL A 51 -4.73 -0.04 -8.87
CA VAL A 51 -4.71 1.33 -8.34
C VAL A 51 -3.39 2.06 -8.57
N GLY A 52 -2.45 1.46 -9.31
CA GLY A 52 -1.18 2.06 -9.69
C GLY A 52 -0.02 1.69 -8.78
N ASP A 53 0.07 0.42 -8.40
CA ASP A 53 1.08 -0.17 -7.52
C ASP A 53 1.10 0.47 -6.10
N GLN A 54 -0.08 0.90 -5.65
CA GLN A 54 -0.28 1.40 -4.30
C GLN A 54 -0.68 0.26 -3.36
N THR A 55 -0.34 0.40 -2.08
CA THR A 55 -0.78 -0.54 -1.03
C THR A 55 -1.76 0.14 -0.10
N PHE A 56 -2.81 -0.59 0.31
CA PHE A 56 -3.81 -0.04 1.24
C PHE A 56 -3.37 -0.14 2.70
N GLY A 57 -2.53 -1.10 3.02
CA GLY A 57 -2.04 -1.29 4.39
C GLY A 57 -0.79 -0.46 4.70
N PRO A 58 -0.56 -0.15 5.98
CA PRO A 58 0.57 0.65 6.41
C PRO A 58 1.89 -0.12 6.29
N THR A 59 2.85 0.46 5.58
CA THR A 59 4.21 -0.06 5.44
C THR A 59 5.20 1.00 5.90
N THR A 60 6.12 0.65 6.78
CA THR A 60 7.17 1.58 7.21
C THR A 60 8.39 1.43 6.32
N GLU A 61 8.73 2.47 5.57
CA GLU A 61 9.88 2.44 4.66
C GLU A 61 10.46 3.84 4.44
N THR A 62 11.72 3.87 3.96
CA THR A 62 12.38 5.09 3.52
C THR A 62 12.30 5.16 2.00
N ARG A 63 11.82 6.29 1.47
CA ARG A 63 11.77 6.59 0.04
C ARG A 63 12.64 7.78 -0.29
N LEU A 64 13.21 7.74 -1.48
CA LEU A 64 14.16 8.71 -1.98
C LEU A 64 13.57 9.43 -3.19
N TYR A 65 13.72 10.74 -3.21
CA TYR A 65 13.19 11.61 -4.25
C TYR A 65 14.26 12.54 -4.78
N ASP A 66 14.11 12.90 -6.03
CA ASP A 66 14.97 13.86 -6.72
C ASP A 66 14.45 15.28 -6.45
N LEU A 67 15.37 16.23 -6.28
CA LEU A 67 15.04 17.67 -6.19
C LEU A 67 15.74 18.42 -7.33
N GLY A 68 15.04 19.36 -7.94
CA GLY A 68 15.63 20.33 -8.84
C GLY A 68 16.27 19.72 -10.09
N GLY A 69 15.61 18.83 -10.78
CA GLY A 69 16.02 18.34 -12.11
C GLY A 69 15.33 19.15 -13.21
N SER A 70 16.08 19.57 -14.23
CA SER A 70 15.54 20.10 -15.49
C SER A 70 14.96 19.02 -16.40
N GLU A 71 14.89 17.79 -15.94
CA GLU A 71 14.30 16.69 -16.68
C GLU A 71 12.78 16.86 -16.74
N PRO A 72 12.20 16.88 -17.94
CA PRO A 72 10.75 16.85 -18.06
C PRO A 72 10.26 15.53 -17.45
N TRP A 73 9.45 15.60 -16.40
CA TRP A 73 8.80 14.46 -15.82
C TRP A 73 8.11 13.66 -16.93
N TYR A 74 8.43 12.40 -17.02
CA TYR A 74 7.83 11.48 -17.97
C TYR A 74 6.32 11.42 -17.67
N MET A 75 5.55 12.25 -18.32
CA MET A 75 4.12 12.05 -18.43
C MET A 75 3.93 10.78 -19.24
N GLY A 76 3.53 9.71 -18.55
CA GLY A 76 3.29 8.41 -19.15
C GLY A 76 2.17 8.44 -20.15
N ASN A 77 2.44 9.00 -21.31
CA ASN A 77 1.61 8.83 -22.50
C ASN A 77 2.42 9.15 -23.78
N GLY A 78 3.60 8.52 -23.94
CA GLY A 78 4.24 8.33 -25.23
C GLY A 78 4.45 9.54 -26.14
N SER A 79 4.25 10.75 -25.68
CA SER A 79 4.38 11.97 -26.45
C SER A 79 5.57 12.79 -25.95
N LEU A 80 6.75 12.44 -26.46
CA LEU A 80 7.90 13.32 -26.47
C LEU A 80 7.52 14.57 -27.26
N ARG A 81 7.06 15.62 -26.60
CA ARG A 81 7.20 16.96 -27.16
C ARG A 81 8.55 17.53 -26.71
N SER A 82 9.59 17.11 -27.35
CA SER A 82 10.79 17.92 -27.46
C SER A 82 10.40 19.15 -28.30
N ASP A 83 10.22 20.29 -27.66
CA ASP A 83 10.25 21.55 -28.39
C ASP A 83 11.73 21.98 -28.47
N PRO A 84 12.38 21.86 -29.64
CA PRO A 84 13.80 22.19 -29.78
C PRO A 84 14.04 23.69 -30.00
N ARG A 85 13.12 24.55 -29.64
CA ARG A 85 13.32 26.00 -29.83
C ARG A 85 13.73 26.65 -28.53
N PRO A 86 14.96 27.25 -28.52
CA PRO A 86 15.28 28.23 -27.49
C PRO A 86 14.47 29.48 -27.79
N THR A 87 13.23 29.56 -27.32
CA THR A 87 12.50 30.80 -27.33
C THR A 87 13.17 31.71 -26.32
N ARG A 88 13.65 32.85 -26.84
CA ARG A 88 14.17 33.95 -26.05
C ARG A 88 13.24 34.19 -24.86
N SER A 89 13.78 33.93 -23.68
CA SER A 89 13.10 34.04 -22.41
C SER A 89 12.72 35.49 -22.14
N ASN A 90 11.44 35.79 -22.13
CA ASN A 90 10.99 36.92 -21.35
C ASN A 90 11.07 36.50 -19.87
N ALA A 91 11.51 37.43 -19.03
CA ALA A 91 11.73 37.23 -17.59
C ALA A 91 10.55 36.66 -16.79
N LEU A 92 9.38 36.59 -17.39
CA LEU A 92 8.15 35.95 -16.85
C LEU A 92 8.19 34.41 -16.89
N SER A 93 9.05 33.78 -17.68
CA SER A 93 9.13 32.31 -17.75
C SER A 93 9.98 31.71 -16.64
N LEU A 94 10.83 32.48 -16.00
CA LEU A 94 11.66 32.04 -14.88
C LEU A 94 10.86 31.90 -13.60
N GLN A 95 9.82 32.71 -13.37
CA GLN A 95 8.96 32.58 -12.19
C GLN A 95 8.09 31.33 -12.20
N THR A 96 7.75 30.80 -13.37
CA THR A 96 6.98 29.54 -13.49
C THR A 96 7.85 28.31 -13.23
N TYR A 97 9.18 28.41 -13.35
CA TYR A 97 10.11 27.32 -13.06
C TYR A 97 10.34 27.14 -11.56
N ASP A 98 10.41 28.22 -10.79
CA ASP A 98 10.62 28.16 -9.33
C ASP A 98 9.42 27.55 -8.59
N TYR A 99 8.21 27.78 -9.04
CA TYR A 99 7.01 27.24 -8.40
C TYR A 99 6.89 25.71 -8.54
N ARG A 100 7.46 25.12 -9.58
CA ARG A 100 7.45 23.65 -9.78
C ARG A 100 8.58 22.93 -9.04
N ALA A 101 9.67 23.63 -8.74
CA ALA A 101 10.78 23.08 -7.97
C ALA A 101 10.42 22.87 -6.47
N SER A 102 9.39 23.54 -5.98
CA SER A 102 8.98 23.47 -4.58
C SER A 102 8.02 22.31 -4.26
N VAL A 103 7.50 21.59 -5.27
CA VAL A 103 6.54 20.49 -5.07
C VAL A 103 7.13 19.17 -5.51
N VAL A 104 7.20 18.23 -4.57
CA VAL A 104 7.66 16.86 -4.81
C VAL A 104 6.45 15.94 -4.85
N PRO A 105 6.07 15.39 -6.01
CA PRO A 105 5.03 14.38 -6.08
C PRO A 105 5.54 13.09 -5.44
N LEU A 106 4.73 12.49 -4.60
CA LEU A 106 5.04 11.22 -3.97
C LEU A 106 4.56 10.08 -4.88
N ASP A 107 5.38 9.09 -5.09
CA ASP A 107 5.08 7.93 -5.93
C ASP A 107 4.11 6.94 -5.24
N ARG A 108 3.98 7.06 -3.91
CA ARG A 108 3.03 6.29 -3.09
C ARG A 108 2.28 7.19 -2.12
N TRP A 109 1.14 6.67 -1.68
CA TRP A 109 0.37 7.28 -0.60
C TRP A 109 1.17 7.31 0.70
N LEU A 110 1.29 8.47 1.30
CA LEU A 110 1.96 8.68 2.56
C LEU A 110 0.90 8.96 3.64
N VAL A 111 0.83 8.11 4.66
CA VAL A 111 -0.04 8.33 5.81
C VAL A 111 0.56 9.36 6.74
N SER A 112 1.84 9.20 7.07
CA SER A 112 2.59 10.12 7.93
C SER A 112 4.08 10.05 7.66
N ALA A 113 4.74 11.20 7.66
CA ALA A 113 6.21 11.27 7.66
C ALA A 113 6.71 11.15 9.11
N THR A 114 7.73 10.33 9.32
CA THR A 114 8.45 10.25 10.60
C THR A 114 9.66 11.16 10.57
N THR A 115 10.40 11.15 9.47
CA THR A 115 11.58 11.99 9.27
C THR A 115 11.71 12.32 7.79
N VAL A 116 11.86 13.61 7.50
CA VAL A 116 12.18 14.10 6.17
C VAL A 116 13.58 14.69 6.22
N THR A 117 14.47 14.17 5.39
CA THR A 117 15.88 14.59 5.37
C THR A 117 16.24 15.07 3.97
N ALA A 118 16.75 16.27 3.87
CA ALA A 118 17.33 16.80 2.65
C ALA A 118 18.86 16.72 2.71
N TYR A 119 19.47 16.36 1.59
CA TYR A 119 20.91 16.30 1.41
C TYR A 119 21.37 17.46 0.53
N ALA A 120 22.50 18.05 0.89
CA ALA A 120 23.07 19.16 0.12
C ALA A 120 23.62 18.72 -1.25
N ASP A 121 23.96 17.42 -1.37
CA ASP A 121 24.53 16.85 -2.58
C ASP A 121 24.11 15.36 -2.76
N THR A 122 24.36 14.83 -3.95
CA THR A 122 24.10 13.42 -4.28
C THR A 122 25.02 12.43 -3.54
N ALA A 123 26.14 12.89 -2.99
CA ALA A 123 27.03 12.08 -2.17
C ALA A 123 26.50 11.89 -0.74
N ARG A 124 25.47 12.67 -0.35
CA ARG A 124 24.78 12.61 0.95
C ARG A 124 25.71 12.79 2.15
N THR A 125 26.75 13.61 1.98
CA THR A 125 27.73 13.87 3.04
C THR A 125 27.23 14.87 4.05
N THR A 126 26.36 15.80 3.62
CA THR A 126 25.76 16.82 4.47
C THR A 126 24.25 16.72 4.37
N ASN A 127 23.55 16.67 5.50
CA ASN A 127 22.11 16.57 5.56
C ASN A 127 21.49 17.56 6.54
N SER A 128 20.20 17.83 6.34
CA SER A 128 19.35 18.60 7.24
C SER A 128 18.04 17.83 7.42
N VAL A 129 17.61 17.70 8.66
CA VAL A 129 16.26 17.17 8.97
C VAL A 129 15.29 18.33 8.83
N LEU A 130 14.28 18.13 7.97
CA LEU A 130 13.25 19.11 7.69
C LEU A 130 12.11 19.02 8.70
N VAL A 131 11.53 20.17 9.04
CA VAL A 131 10.41 20.30 9.95
C VAL A 131 9.12 20.58 9.16
N GLU A 132 8.05 19.86 9.49
CA GLU A 132 6.73 20.09 8.88
C GLU A 132 6.05 21.28 9.57
N GLY A 133 5.64 22.30 8.81
CA GLY A 133 4.88 23.42 9.32
C GLY A 133 4.76 24.56 8.31
N ILE A 134 3.75 25.41 8.47
CA ILE A 134 3.49 26.55 7.58
C ILE A 134 4.60 27.61 7.62
N ALA A 135 5.28 27.72 8.76
CA ALA A 135 6.40 28.62 8.98
C ALA A 135 7.76 27.89 8.98
N ASP A 136 7.76 26.60 8.68
CA ASP A 136 8.91 25.73 8.73
C ASP A 136 9.34 25.32 7.31
N ASP A 137 9.87 24.11 7.12
CA ASP A 137 10.54 23.74 5.89
C ASP A 137 9.61 23.19 4.81
N TYR A 138 8.55 22.45 5.19
CA TYR A 138 7.66 21.83 4.23
C TYR A 138 6.25 21.60 4.77
N LEU A 139 5.32 21.34 3.84
CA LEU A 139 3.95 20.90 4.11
C LEU A 139 3.63 19.65 3.30
N LEU A 140 2.82 18.79 3.89
CA LEU A 140 2.26 17.62 3.19
C LEU A 140 0.86 17.93 2.64
N GLU A 141 0.65 17.66 1.36
CA GLU A 141 -0.63 17.87 0.70
C GLU A 141 -1.32 16.54 0.32
N PRO A 142 -2.67 16.49 0.39
CA PRO A 142 -3.63 17.53 0.78
C PRO A 142 -3.60 17.82 2.29
N TYR A 143 -3.81 19.06 2.69
CA TYR A 143 -3.66 19.49 4.10
C TYR A 143 -4.64 18.78 5.06
N ASN A 144 -5.90 18.63 4.66
CA ASN A 144 -6.99 18.22 5.55
C ASN A 144 -7.39 16.75 5.39
N THR A 145 -6.76 16.00 4.50
CA THR A 145 -7.10 14.61 4.23
C THR A 145 -5.87 13.72 4.20
N SER A 146 -6.07 12.43 4.39
CA SER A 146 -5.06 11.39 4.23
C SER A 146 -5.58 10.40 3.17
N PRO A 147 -4.72 9.76 2.40
CA PRO A 147 -3.26 9.88 2.42
C PRO A 147 -2.74 11.15 1.73
N LYS A 148 -1.48 11.47 1.98
CA LYS A 148 -0.74 12.54 1.32
C LYS A 148 -0.11 12.02 0.03
N TRP A 149 -0.07 12.85 -1.02
CA TRP A 149 0.57 12.50 -2.29
C TRP A 149 1.55 13.55 -2.82
N ARG A 150 1.75 14.65 -2.07
CA ARG A 150 2.73 15.69 -2.40
C ARG A 150 3.40 16.19 -1.14
N LEU A 151 4.67 16.54 -1.28
CA LEU A 151 5.41 17.33 -0.32
C LEU A 151 5.69 18.68 -0.96
N LYS A 152 5.27 19.76 -0.34
CA LYS A 152 5.51 21.12 -0.78
C LYS A 152 6.56 21.75 0.11
N LEU A 153 7.70 22.14 -0.46
CA LEU A 153 8.72 22.89 0.23
C LEU A 153 8.29 24.35 0.38
N ASN A 154 8.55 24.93 1.53
CA ASN A 154 8.24 26.34 1.77
C ASN A 154 9.29 27.23 1.09
N GLU A 155 8.81 28.30 0.46
CA GLU A 155 9.68 29.25 -0.27
C GLU A 155 10.59 30.04 0.65
N ASP A 156 10.16 30.24 1.91
CA ASP A 156 10.91 30.98 2.93
C ASP A 156 11.88 30.09 3.72
N SER A 157 11.96 28.80 3.40
CA SER A 157 12.94 27.91 4.04
C SER A 157 14.36 28.37 3.75
N THR A 158 15.13 28.65 4.80
CA THR A 158 16.52 29.06 4.70
C THR A 158 17.48 27.93 4.36
N LEU A 159 16.96 26.72 4.18
CA LEU A 159 17.75 25.54 3.90
C LEU A 159 18.24 25.52 2.46
N ALA A 160 19.53 25.39 2.29
CA ALA A 160 20.15 25.13 1.00
C ALA A 160 19.82 23.67 0.60
N LEU A 161 18.70 23.48 -0.09
CA LEU A 161 18.37 22.19 -0.64
C LEU A 161 19.24 21.91 -1.86
N GLY A 162 20.00 20.82 -1.81
CA GLY A 162 20.79 20.39 -2.96
C GLY A 162 19.87 19.97 -4.11
N ALA A 163 20.18 20.44 -5.32
CA ALA A 163 19.58 19.88 -6.52
C ALA A 163 20.30 18.58 -6.90
N GLY A 164 19.54 17.55 -7.28
CA GLY A 164 20.13 16.30 -7.72
C GLY A 164 19.25 15.08 -7.49
N GLN A 165 19.81 13.92 -7.83
CA GLN A 165 19.13 12.65 -7.69
C GLN A 165 19.18 12.16 -6.24
N GLN A 166 18.03 11.70 -5.74
CA GLN A 166 17.89 11.08 -4.42
C GLN A 166 18.37 11.95 -3.26
N VAL A 167 18.22 13.25 -3.37
CA VAL A 167 18.63 14.22 -2.34
C VAL A 167 17.56 14.51 -1.30
N LEU A 168 16.35 13.98 -1.46
CA LEU A 168 15.30 14.02 -0.45
C LEU A 168 14.99 12.59 0.00
N SER A 169 15.01 12.36 1.31
CA SER A 169 14.70 11.08 1.93
C SER A 169 13.51 11.24 2.87
N ILE A 170 12.51 10.43 2.71
CA ILE A 170 11.31 10.42 3.55
C ILE A 170 11.18 9.05 4.21
N LEU A 171 11.45 8.98 5.51
CA LEU A 171 11.07 7.84 6.35
C LEU A 171 9.65 8.09 6.85
N GLY A 172 8.75 7.14 6.64
CA GLY A 172 7.36 7.31 7.03
C GLY A 172 6.54 6.03 6.96
N THR A 173 5.27 6.17 7.28
CA THR A 173 4.25 5.13 7.10
C THR A 173 3.55 5.39 5.78
N TRP A 174 3.69 4.45 4.86
CA TRP A 174 3.16 4.50 3.49
C TRP A 174 1.98 3.55 3.36
N GLY A 175 0.95 3.98 2.66
CA GLY A 175 -0.29 3.23 2.44
C GLY A 175 -1.49 4.17 2.39
N TRP A 176 -2.68 3.60 2.21
CA TRP A 176 -3.92 4.38 2.20
C TRP A 176 -4.29 4.89 3.59
N GLN A 177 -4.18 4.02 4.58
CA GLN A 177 -4.54 4.33 5.97
C GLN A 177 -3.71 3.48 6.95
N ASN A 178 -3.62 3.96 8.18
CA ASN A 178 -3.07 3.23 9.30
C ASN A 178 -4.15 3.11 10.39
N VAL A 179 -5.19 2.34 10.09
CA VAL A 179 -6.30 2.08 11.01
C VAL A 179 -6.20 0.65 11.51
N THR A 180 -6.33 0.48 12.81
CA THR A 180 -6.34 -0.83 13.46
C THR A 180 -7.55 -0.95 14.37
N THR A 181 -8.10 -2.15 14.43
CA THR A 181 -9.19 -2.49 15.35
C THR A 181 -8.69 -3.45 16.42
N PRO A 182 -8.83 -3.16 17.72
CA PRO A 182 -8.51 -4.10 18.78
C PRO A 182 -9.35 -5.38 18.62
N ALA A 183 -8.70 -6.52 18.69
CA ALA A 183 -9.38 -7.78 18.42
C ALA A 183 -9.15 -8.82 19.51
N SER A 184 -8.00 -8.80 20.22
CA SER A 184 -7.68 -9.72 21.31
C SER A 184 -6.55 -9.16 22.18
N THR A 185 -6.05 -10.01 23.08
CA THR A 185 -4.81 -9.79 23.84
C THR A 185 -3.97 -11.05 23.83
N LEU A 186 -2.67 -10.90 24.02
CA LEU A 186 -1.77 -12.04 24.19
C LEU A 186 -2.08 -12.76 25.53
N SER A 187 -2.31 -14.06 25.48
CA SER A 187 -2.50 -14.86 26.69
C SER A 187 -1.16 -15.24 27.36
N ALA A 188 -0.06 -15.18 26.62
CA ALA A 188 1.30 -15.40 27.10
C ALA A 188 2.27 -14.41 26.47
N ALA A 189 3.36 -14.07 27.17
CA ALA A 189 4.40 -13.19 26.65
C ALA A 189 5.14 -13.85 25.46
N ILE A 190 5.54 -13.03 24.50
CA ILE A 190 6.45 -13.42 23.42
C ILE A 190 7.86 -13.02 23.85
N THR A 191 8.65 -13.98 24.27
CA THR A 191 9.98 -13.75 24.88
C THR A 191 11.12 -13.72 23.88
N THR A 192 10.89 -14.13 22.64
CA THR A 192 11.91 -14.17 21.57
C THR A 192 11.42 -13.51 20.30
N THR A 193 12.31 -12.89 19.54
CA THR A 193 12.03 -12.28 18.25
C THR A 193 11.83 -13.31 17.12
N THR A 194 12.19 -14.57 17.37
CA THR A 194 12.11 -15.66 16.39
C THR A 194 10.87 -16.55 16.56
N ALA A 195 10.07 -16.31 17.61
CA ALA A 195 8.83 -17.07 17.81
C ALA A 195 7.84 -16.82 16.65
N THR A 196 7.41 -17.89 16.02
CA THR A 196 6.45 -17.86 14.90
C THR A 196 5.04 -18.21 15.32
N THR A 197 4.86 -18.60 16.57
CA THR A 197 3.56 -18.95 17.18
C THR A 197 3.28 -18.03 18.35
N LEU A 198 2.08 -17.53 18.42
CA LEU A 198 1.61 -16.72 19.56
C LEU A 198 0.25 -17.20 20.01
N THR A 199 0.00 -17.10 21.32
CA THR A 199 -1.26 -17.51 21.92
C THR A 199 -2.06 -16.28 22.32
N VAL A 200 -3.31 -16.22 21.88
CA VAL A 200 -4.25 -15.13 22.16
C VAL A 200 -5.42 -15.62 23.01
N VAL A 201 -6.10 -14.70 23.69
CA VAL A 201 -7.27 -15.05 24.50
C VAL A 201 -8.39 -15.59 23.63
N ALA A 202 -8.59 -15.00 22.45
CA ALA A 202 -9.54 -15.50 21.45
C ALA A 202 -9.03 -15.13 20.06
N VAL A 203 -9.17 -16.01 19.10
CA VAL A 203 -8.74 -15.73 17.71
C VAL A 203 -9.69 -14.72 17.05
N GLY A 204 -10.98 -14.75 17.32
CA GLY A 204 -11.92 -13.79 16.72
C GLY A 204 -11.80 -13.75 15.20
N ASN A 205 -11.53 -12.55 14.67
CA ASN A 205 -11.39 -12.30 13.22
C ASN A 205 -9.93 -12.35 12.73
N HIS A 206 -9.00 -12.93 13.50
CA HIS A 206 -7.57 -13.05 13.14
C HIS A 206 -7.28 -14.23 12.21
N GLY A 207 -8.10 -14.47 11.22
CA GLY A 207 -7.94 -15.57 10.27
C GLY A 207 -6.64 -15.50 9.46
N ALA A 208 -6.30 -16.58 8.79
CA ALA A 208 -5.19 -16.61 7.85
C ALA A 208 -5.36 -15.51 6.80
N GLY A 209 -4.28 -14.82 6.47
CA GLY A 209 -4.30 -13.64 5.60
C GLY A 209 -4.53 -12.31 6.35
N THR A 210 -4.59 -12.30 7.69
CA THR A 210 -4.74 -11.05 8.44
C THR A 210 -3.37 -10.50 8.84
N THR A 211 -3.18 -9.19 8.68
CA THR A 211 -2.05 -8.48 9.29
C THR A 211 -2.47 -8.01 10.67
N ILE A 212 -1.79 -8.49 11.69
CA ILE A 212 -2.01 -8.08 13.08
C ILE A 212 -0.91 -7.15 13.56
N VAL A 213 -1.21 -6.34 14.56
CA VAL A 213 -0.30 -5.39 15.18
C VAL A 213 -0.27 -5.68 16.67
N VAL A 214 0.93 -5.86 17.21
CA VAL A 214 1.19 -5.94 18.65
C VAL A 214 2.22 -4.87 18.99
N ASP A 215 1.85 -3.91 19.81
CA ASP A 215 2.62 -2.69 20.06
C ASP A 215 2.94 -1.97 18.72
N SER A 216 4.20 -1.97 18.29
CA SER A 216 4.64 -1.38 17.01
C SER A 216 5.00 -2.41 15.94
N GLU A 217 4.92 -3.71 16.25
CA GLU A 217 5.27 -4.78 15.32
C GLU A 217 4.05 -5.22 14.51
N GLN A 218 4.22 -5.31 13.20
CA GLN A 218 3.28 -5.97 12.31
C GLN A 218 3.68 -7.43 12.09
N MET A 219 2.68 -8.30 12.15
CA MET A 219 2.84 -9.74 11.94
C MET A 219 1.77 -10.22 10.97
N TYR A 220 2.15 -11.09 10.06
CA TYR A 220 1.23 -11.67 9.09
C TYR A 220 0.78 -13.07 9.53
N CYS A 221 -0.51 -13.25 9.74
CA CYS A 221 -1.09 -14.53 10.14
C CYS A 221 -1.18 -15.47 8.93
N THR A 222 -0.47 -16.59 8.98
CA THR A 222 -0.49 -17.61 7.93
C THR A 222 -1.48 -18.73 8.21
N SER A 223 -1.70 -19.05 9.49
CA SER A 223 -2.68 -20.04 9.93
C SER A 223 -3.09 -19.80 11.38
N HIS A 224 -4.19 -20.36 11.78
CA HIS A 224 -4.67 -20.27 13.16
C HIS A 224 -5.45 -21.52 13.59
N ASN A 225 -5.53 -21.71 14.89
CA ASN A 225 -6.53 -22.59 15.53
C ASN A 225 -7.29 -21.77 16.60
N ALA A 226 -7.98 -22.44 17.53
CA ALA A 226 -8.87 -21.77 18.48
C ALA A 226 -8.22 -20.62 19.29
N THR A 227 -6.96 -20.73 19.67
CA THR A 227 -6.25 -19.75 20.52
C THR A 227 -4.82 -19.46 20.06
N THR A 228 -4.35 -20.12 19.02
CA THR A 228 -2.96 -20.00 18.56
C THR A 228 -2.93 -19.46 17.13
N LEU A 229 -2.09 -18.47 16.89
CA LEU A 229 -1.80 -17.92 15.58
C LEU A 229 -0.39 -18.33 15.16
N THR A 230 -0.24 -18.78 13.92
CA THR A 230 1.07 -18.93 13.27
C THR A 230 1.32 -17.72 12.42
N VAL A 231 2.45 -17.04 12.64
CA VAL A 231 2.69 -15.73 12.03
C VAL A 231 4.10 -15.62 11.44
N ARG A 232 4.22 -14.72 10.46
CA ARG A 232 5.51 -14.15 10.05
C ARG A 232 5.70 -12.84 10.81
N ARG A 233 6.86 -12.72 11.47
CA ARG A 233 7.20 -11.60 12.34
C ARG A 233 7.90 -10.47 11.58
N GLY A 234 7.77 -9.24 12.10
CA GLY A 234 8.51 -8.09 11.60
C GLY A 234 8.24 -7.79 10.13
N VAL A 235 6.98 -7.87 9.70
CA VAL A 235 6.59 -7.63 8.30
C VAL A 235 6.36 -6.14 8.03
N ASN A 236 6.26 -5.78 6.75
CA ASN A 236 5.91 -4.45 6.27
C ASN A 236 6.81 -3.32 6.82
N GLY A 237 8.11 -3.63 6.98
CA GLY A 237 9.11 -2.67 7.44
C GLY A 237 9.18 -2.47 8.95
N THR A 238 8.41 -3.24 9.73
CA THR A 238 8.54 -3.27 11.19
C THR A 238 9.60 -4.27 11.64
N THR A 239 10.03 -4.16 12.88
CA THR A 239 11.06 -5.06 13.45
C THR A 239 10.42 -5.98 14.48
N ALA A 240 10.79 -7.27 14.43
CA ALA A 240 10.34 -8.24 15.41
C ALA A 240 10.86 -7.88 16.81
N ALA A 241 9.96 -7.87 17.80
CA ALA A 241 10.24 -7.49 19.18
C ALA A 241 9.68 -8.52 20.18
N THR A 242 10.06 -8.41 21.42
CA THR A 242 9.42 -9.14 22.53
C THR A 242 8.18 -8.40 23.00
N HIS A 243 7.15 -9.13 23.42
CA HIS A 243 5.88 -8.55 23.85
C HIS A 243 5.47 -9.15 25.20
N LEU A 244 4.88 -8.33 26.05
CA LEU A 244 4.39 -8.77 27.33
C LEU A 244 3.07 -9.54 27.20
N SER A 245 2.79 -10.39 28.19
CA SER A 245 1.46 -10.96 28.36
C SER A 245 0.42 -9.83 28.51
N ALA A 246 -0.78 -10.06 28.01
CA ALA A 246 -1.87 -9.09 27.94
C ALA A 246 -1.65 -7.88 27.00
N ALA A 247 -0.54 -7.85 26.23
CA ALA A 247 -0.39 -6.85 25.17
C ALA A 247 -1.57 -6.94 24.18
N ALA A 248 -2.07 -5.79 23.74
CA ALA A 248 -3.17 -5.71 22.80
C ALA A 248 -2.77 -6.28 21.44
N VAL A 249 -3.64 -7.10 20.87
CA VAL A 249 -3.53 -7.61 19.50
C VAL A 249 -4.60 -6.92 18.66
N SER A 250 -4.19 -6.12 17.70
CA SER A 250 -5.09 -5.38 16.81
C SER A 250 -4.97 -5.90 15.38
N ILE A 251 -5.99 -5.70 14.56
CA ILE A 251 -6.02 -6.06 13.14
C ILE A 251 -5.88 -4.79 12.32
N VAL A 252 -5.07 -4.83 11.26
CA VAL A 252 -5.03 -3.77 10.24
C VAL A 252 -6.34 -3.78 9.46
N GLU A 253 -6.99 -2.63 9.39
CA GLU A 253 -8.26 -2.46 8.68
C GLU A 253 -8.04 -1.89 7.28
N TYR A 254 -8.87 -2.36 6.35
CA TYR A 254 -8.90 -1.91 4.97
C TYR A 254 -10.29 -1.36 4.61
N PRO A 255 -10.42 -0.48 3.62
CA PRO A 255 -11.71 -0.04 3.12
C PRO A 255 -12.61 -1.21 2.72
N SER A 256 -13.91 -1.09 2.96
CA SER A 256 -14.86 -2.20 2.76
C SER A 256 -14.97 -2.63 1.30
N ASP A 257 -14.90 -1.69 0.37
CA ASP A 257 -14.90 -1.92 -1.06
C ASP A 257 -13.64 -2.67 -1.53
N VAL A 258 -12.48 -2.35 -0.96
CA VAL A 258 -11.22 -3.07 -1.19
C VAL A 258 -11.30 -4.51 -0.68
N LYS A 259 -11.86 -4.71 0.52
CA LYS A 259 -12.09 -6.05 1.10
C LYS A 259 -13.01 -6.89 0.20
N MET A 260 -14.12 -6.30 -0.24
CA MET A 260 -15.10 -6.98 -1.09
C MET A 260 -14.53 -7.27 -2.47
N ALA A 261 -13.88 -6.31 -3.11
CA ALA A 261 -13.26 -6.52 -4.42
C ALA A 261 -12.22 -7.64 -4.37
N THR A 262 -11.38 -7.68 -3.32
CA THR A 262 -10.40 -8.76 -3.13
C THR A 262 -11.07 -10.12 -2.94
N ALA A 263 -12.13 -10.19 -2.14
CA ALA A 263 -12.87 -11.44 -1.92
C ALA A 263 -13.52 -11.94 -3.23
N ASP A 264 -14.10 -11.04 -4.01
CA ASP A 264 -14.72 -11.40 -5.30
C ASP A 264 -13.67 -11.89 -6.31
N LEU A 265 -12.51 -11.23 -6.40
CA LEU A 265 -11.41 -11.68 -7.26
C LEU A 265 -10.87 -13.05 -6.81
N ALA A 266 -10.71 -13.28 -5.51
CA ALA A 266 -10.26 -14.56 -4.98
C ALA A 266 -11.30 -15.66 -5.25
N ARG A 267 -12.59 -15.35 -5.08
CA ARG A 267 -13.70 -16.26 -5.41
C ARG A 267 -13.72 -16.63 -6.90
N MET A 268 -13.50 -15.68 -7.79
CA MET A 268 -13.42 -15.96 -9.22
C MET A 268 -12.25 -16.91 -9.52
N GLN A 269 -11.09 -16.70 -8.92
CA GLN A 269 -9.91 -17.56 -9.10
C GLN A 269 -10.17 -18.98 -8.57
N TYR A 270 -10.86 -19.11 -7.43
CA TYR A 270 -11.21 -20.41 -6.86
C TYR A 270 -12.17 -21.17 -7.78
N ARG A 271 -13.23 -20.51 -8.22
CA ARG A 271 -14.21 -21.08 -9.17
C ARG A 271 -13.52 -21.52 -10.46
N ASP A 272 -12.63 -20.72 -11.00
CA ASP A 272 -11.91 -20.99 -12.23
C ASP A 272 -11.00 -22.22 -12.13
N ARG A 273 -10.38 -22.43 -10.96
CA ARG A 273 -9.61 -23.64 -10.67
C ARG A 273 -10.48 -24.90 -10.73
N ASP A 274 -11.63 -24.86 -10.09
CA ASP A 274 -12.52 -26.04 -9.98
C ASP A 274 -13.19 -26.39 -11.31
N MET A 275 -13.46 -25.41 -12.17
CA MET A 275 -14.07 -25.64 -13.49
C MET A 275 -13.08 -26.07 -14.57
N GLY A 276 -11.77 -26.11 -14.27
CA GLY A 276 -10.73 -26.40 -15.25
C GLY A 276 -10.55 -25.29 -16.30
N VAL A 277 -9.63 -25.53 -17.27
CA VAL A 277 -9.25 -24.56 -18.32
C VAL A 277 -10.26 -24.59 -19.50
N VAL A 278 -11.53 -24.57 -19.26
CA VAL A 278 -12.53 -24.53 -20.34
C VAL A 278 -13.04 -23.11 -20.50
N ASP A 279 -12.66 -22.45 -21.57
CA ASP A 279 -13.10 -21.08 -21.90
C ASP A 279 -14.60 -20.97 -22.20
N THR A 280 -15.21 -22.08 -22.57
CA THR A 280 -16.64 -22.14 -22.89
C THR A 280 -17.18 -23.50 -22.48
N ILE A 281 -18.09 -23.54 -21.52
CA ILE A 281 -18.84 -24.75 -21.18
C ILE A 281 -20.19 -24.68 -21.90
N GLY A 282 -20.39 -25.53 -22.90
CA GLY A 282 -21.64 -25.70 -23.61
C GLY A 282 -21.73 -24.91 -24.92
N GLY A 283 -21.78 -25.61 -26.04
CA GLY A 283 -22.23 -25.06 -27.33
C GLY A 283 -23.72 -24.98 -27.37
N GLY A 284 -24.32 -23.83 -27.10
CA GLY A 284 -25.76 -23.60 -27.11
C GLY A 284 -26.17 -22.43 -26.22
N GLN A 285 -27.47 -22.16 -26.08
CA GLN A 285 -28.03 -21.02 -25.35
C GLN A 285 -27.73 -20.96 -23.82
N GLY A 286 -26.71 -21.63 -23.34
CA GLY A 286 -26.29 -21.67 -21.95
C GLY A 286 -24.75 -21.61 -21.76
N ALA A 287 -24.02 -21.15 -22.74
CA ALA A 287 -22.57 -21.02 -22.63
C ALA A 287 -22.20 -20.01 -21.53
N ILE A 288 -21.52 -20.49 -20.49
CA ILE A 288 -20.94 -19.62 -19.47
C ILE A 288 -19.61 -19.11 -20.03
N THR A 289 -19.61 -17.85 -20.48
CA THR A 289 -18.38 -17.18 -20.91
C THR A 289 -17.63 -16.76 -19.66
N ARG A 290 -16.39 -17.16 -19.52
CA ARG A 290 -15.47 -16.60 -18.52
C ARG A 290 -15.38 -15.10 -18.69
N SER A 291 -15.83 -14.38 -17.72
CA SER A 291 -15.96 -12.97 -17.94
C SER A 291 -14.74 -12.20 -17.42
N SER A 292 -13.83 -11.93 -18.33
CA SER A 292 -12.91 -10.79 -18.17
C SER A 292 -13.68 -9.49 -17.89
N SER A 293 -14.96 -9.42 -18.23
CA SER A 293 -15.89 -8.35 -17.89
C SER A 293 -16.22 -8.31 -16.40
N GLU A 294 -16.42 -9.47 -15.74
CA GLU A 294 -16.69 -9.55 -14.30
C GLU A 294 -15.51 -9.04 -13.48
N MET A 295 -14.29 -9.45 -13.83
CA MET A 295 -13.06 -8.95 -13.21
C MET A 295 -12.90 -7.44 -13.39
N ARG A 296 -13.14 -6.93 -14.60
CA ARG A 296 -13.09 -5.49 -14.88
C ARG A 296 -14.14 -4.71 -14.11
N SER A 297 -15.36 -5.25 -14.03
CA SER A 297 -16.44 -4.65 -13.26
C SER A 297 -16.09 -4.58 -11.77
N THR A 298 -15.53 -5.64 -11.20
CA THR A 298 -15.07 -5.64 -9.80
C THR A 298 -13.96 -4.62 -9.58
N LEU A 299 -12.95 -4.58 -10.45
CA LEU A 299 -11.85 -3.63 -10.31
C LEU A 299 -12.31 -2.18 -10.53
N SER A 300 -13.28 -1.92 -11.41
CA SER A 300 -13.79 -0.55 -11.65
C SER A 300 -14.46 0.07 -10.42
N THR A 301 -14.90 -0.71 -9.44
CA THR A 301 -15.38 -0.18 -8.15
C THR A 301 -14.28 0.56 -7.38
N LEU A 302 -13.02 0.31 -7.72
CA LEU A 302 -11.85 0.91 -7.09
C LEU A 302 -11.26 2.08 -7.90
N ASP A 303 -11.93 2.55 -8.96
CA ASP A 303 -11.42 3.64 -9.81
C ASP A 303 -11.11 4.93 -9.04
N HIS A 304 -11.87 5.22 -8.00
CA HIS A 304 -11.66 6.41 -7.16
C HIS A 304 -10.37 6.36 -6.31
N TYR A 305 -9.74 5.18 -6.16
CA TYR A 305 -8.42 5.04 -5.54
C TYR A 305 -7.27 5.15 -6.55
N ARG A 306 -7.56 5.12 -7.84
CA ARG A 306 -6.50 5.25 -8.83
C ARG A 306 -5.89 6.63 -8.73
N VAL A 307 -4.64 6.67 -8.34
CA VAL A 307 -3.88 7.91 -8.45
C VAL A 307 -3.77 8.20 -9.92
N ALA A 308 -4.45 9.26 -10.36
CA ALA A 308 -4.23 9.77 -11.70
C ALA A 308 -2.77 10.24 -11.74
N ARG A 309 -1.89 9.38 -12.25
CA ARG A 309 -0.47 9.74 -12.50
C ARG A 309 -0.36 10.95 -13.45
N ASP A 310 -1.47 11.33 -14.05
CA ASP A 310 -1.57 12.42 -15.02
C ASP A 310 -1.96 13.78 -14.40
N CYS A 311 -2.24 13.85 -13.09
CA CYS A 311 -2.66 15.12 -12.45
C CYS A 311 -1.48 15.98 -11.98
N ALA A 312 -0.38 16.00 -12.73
CA ALA A 312 0.64 17.04 -12.58
C ALA A 312 0.21 18.38 -13.22
N GLY A 313 -1.08 18.63 -13.39
CA GLY A 313 -1.49 19.85 -14.07
C GLY A 313 -2.95 20.29 -14.05
N LEU A 314 -3.86 19.57 -13.40
CA LEU A 314 -5.26 20.02 -13.35
C LEU A 314 -5.64 20.38 -11.90
N VAL A 315 -5.64 21.67 -11.66
CA VAL A 315 -6.35 22.30 -10.55
C VAL A 315 -7.83 22.29 -10.94
N PHE A 316 -8.67 21.64 -10.15
CA PHE A 316 -10.10 21.89 -10.13
C PHE A 316 -10.43 22.88 -9.03
#